data_2da0e16795e6004ed9e8633934a6ca02
#
_entry.id   2da0e16795e6004ed9e8633934a6ca02
#
_cell.length_a   1.000
_cell.length_b   1.000
_cell.length_c   1.000
_cell.angle_alpha   90.00
_cell.angle_beta   90.00
_cell.angle_gamma   90.00
#
_symmetry.space_group_name_H-M   'P 1'
#
loop_
_entity.id
_entity.type
_entity.pdbx_description
1 polymer ?
#
loop_
_entity_poly.entity_id
_entity_poly.type
_entity_poly.pdbx_seq_one_letter_code
_entity_poly.pdbx_strand_id
1 'polypeptide(L)'
;MDELYFYDCNLNIKSFAGMLENPTQCYKFFWLDSIMQLVARGENEFTFLEVFAGMIADAWYAVKEYHLRLGPKSVDGTSSNLLERAVNKISENVDVKNDESRDIIIEKIKCNSKCVNSEMQDLAKNVPYRLLSSFVKELGGNNPLWSKTGKLISYFEMINKKRCLLYTIENGRGLTKKVVINKLWNNFLIDNMVTIRGWIKMKKIKYLQDRNPGVPGLIYKLEPEKDKERKLENVRKLWDCVIDINGVGFKDIYSK
;
A
#
# COMPACT_ATOMS: atom_id res chain seq x y z
N MET A 1 -8.21 8.86 17.81
CA MET A 1 -8.61 9.78 16.73
C MET A 1 -8.35 9.09 15.39
N ASP A 2 -9.34 8.32 14.91
CA ASP A 2 -9.19 7.49 13.71
C ASP A 2 -9.98 8.04 12.51
N GLU A 3 -10.50 9.26 12.60
CA GLU A 3 -11.37 9.84 11.59
C GLU A 3 -10.65 10.94 10.81
N LEU A 4 -10.80 10.86 9.48
CA LEU A 4 -10.29 11.85 8.56
C LEU A 4 -11.32 12.99 8.48
N TYR A 5 -11.00 14.13 9.04
CA TYR A 5 -11.85 15.31 8.99
C TYR A 5 -11.35 16.26 7.91
N PHE A 6 -12.02 16.26 6.77
CA PHE A 6 -11.89 17.26 5.73
C PHE A 6 -13.27 17.82 5.39
N TYR A 7 -13.30 19.07 5.02
CA TYR A 7 -14.52 19.71 4.56
C TYR A 7 -14.37 20.12 3.10
N ASP A 8 -15.10 19.46 2.21
CA ASP A 8 -15.27 19.86 0.83
C ASP A 8 -16.71 19.61 0.41
N CYS A 9 -17.43 20.67 0.05
CA CYS A 9 -18.85 20.58 -0.32
C CYS A 9 -19.07 19.88 -1.68
N ASN A 10 -18.04 19.75 -2.50
CA ASN A 10 -18.13 19.17 -3.85
C ASN A 10 -17.73 17.68 -3.89
N LEU A 11 -17.08 17.18 -2.84
CA LEU A 11 -16.55 15.83 -2.78
C LEU A 11 -17.21 15.00 -1.68
N ASN A 12 -17.45 13.73 -1.94
CA ASN A 12 -17.95 12.81 -0.93
C ASN A 12 -16.84 12.27 -0.04
N ILE A 13 -16.36 13.12 0.88
CA ILE A 13 -15.26 12.79 1.82
C ILE A 13 -15.60 11.58 2.71
N LYS A 14 -16.86 11.42 3.10
CA LYS A 14 -17.33 10.26 3.88
C LYS A 14 -17.12 8.95 3.12
N SER A 15 -17.39 8.92 1.84
CA SER A 15 -17.12 7.74 1.00
C SER A 15 -15.63 7.52 0.81
N PHE A 16 -14.83 8.59 0.68
CA PHE A 16 -13.37 8.49 0.62
C PHE A 16 -12.80 7.88 1.91
N ALA A 17 -13.16 8.40 3.08
CA ALA A 17 -12.76 7.84 4.36
C ALA A 17 -13.18 6.37 4.53
N GLY A 18 -14.38 6.02 4.05
CA GLY A 18 -14.93 4.65 4.08
C GLY A 18 -14.19 3.63 3.20
N MET A 19 -13.32 4.07 2.28
CA MET A 19 -12.58 3.15 1.40
C MET A 19 -11.70 2.16 2.16
N LEU A 20 -11.10 2.59 3.27
CA LEU A 20 -10.17 1.79 4.07
C LEU A 20 -10.83 1.14 5.31
N GLU A 21 -12.15 1.24 5.44
CA GLU A 21 -12.87 0.59 6.53
C GLU A 21 -13.07 -0.92 6.26
N ASN A 22 -13.00 -1.71 7.34
CA ASN A 22 -13.22 -3.17 7.35
C ASN A 22 -12.50 -3.95 6.23
N PRO A 23 -11.19 -3.78 6.07
CA PRO A 23 -10.43 -4.47 5.02
C PRO A 23 -10.26 -5.95 5.36
N THR A 24 -10.64 -6.83 4.45
CA THR A 24 -10.36 -8.27 4.56
C THR A 24 -8.89 -8.59 4.24
N GLN A 25 -8.29 -7.81 3.34
CA GLN A 25 -6.90 -7.92 2.88
C GLN A 25 -6.23 -6.55 2.87
N CYS A 26 -4.89 -6.54 2.88
CA CYS A 26 -4.08 -5.32 2.88
C CYS A 26 -4.17 -4.49 1.58
N TYR A 27 -4.66 -5.07 0.48
CA TYR A 27 -4.50 -4.54 -0.87
C TYR A 27 -4.99 -3.11 -1.04
N LYS A 28 -6.10 -2.72 -0.38
CA LYS A 28 -6.64 -1.36 -0.47
C LYS A 28 -5.66 -0.30 0.05
N PHE A 29 -4.90 -0.62 1.10
CA PHE A 29 -3.91 0.29 1.67
C PHE A 29 -2.75 0.50 0.70
N PHE A 30 -2.20 -0.58 0.16
CA PHE A 30 -1.08 -0.51 -0.77
C PHE A 30 -1.49 0.12 -2.11
N TRP A 31 -2.69 -0.18 -2.61
CA TRP A 31 -3.22 0.42 -3.83
C TRP A 31 -3.38 1.93 -3.69
N LEU A 32 -4.03 2.40 -2.64
CA LEU A 32 -4.24 3.83 -2.42
C LEU A 32 -2.92 4.55 -2.14
N ASP A 33 -2.01 3.96 -1.36
CA ASP A 33 -0.69 4.52 -1.06
C ASP A 33 0.15 4.66 -2.35
N SER A 34 0.15 3.65 -3.22
CA SER A 34 0.81 3.70 -4.52
C SER A 34 0.23 4.82 -5.42
N ILE A 35 -1.10 4.96 -5.47
CA ILE A 35 -1.75 6.09 -6.16
C ILE A 35 -1.28 7.43 -5.58
N MET A 36 -1.29 7.59 -4.27
CA MET A 36 -0.85 8.83 -3.62
C MET A 36 0.59 9.20 -3.97
N GLN A 37 1.46 8.20 -4.14
CA GLN A 37 2.86 8.44 -4.52
C GLN A 37 2.99 8.86 -6.00
N LEU A 38 2.16 8.33 -6.90
CA LEU A 38 2.11 8.76 -8.30
C LEU A 38 1.55 10.19 -8.41
N VAL A 39 0.47 10.49 -7.70
CA VAL A 39 -0.09 11.85 -7.62
C VAL A 39 0.93 12.85 -7.04
N ALA A 40 1.74 12.45 -6.04
CA ALA A 40 2.80 13.29 -5.49
C ALA A 40 3.91 13.63 -6.51
N ARG A 41 4.06 12.81 -7.56
CA ARG A 41 4.97 13.08 -8.70
C ARG A 41 4.33 13.93 -9.79
N GLY A 42 3.10 14.40 -9.60
CA GLY A 42 2.35 15.19 -10.56
C GLY A 42 1.58 14.37 -11.61
N GLU A 43 1.52 13.04 -11.43
CA GLU A 43 0.79 12.16 -12.34
C GLU A 43 -0.69 12.11 -11.95
N ASN A 44 -1.58 12.15 -12.93
CA ASN A 44 -3.03 12.01 -12.74
C ASN A 44 -3.64 10.86 -13.57
N GLU A 45 -2.81 10.21 -14.40
CA GLU A 45 -3.14 9.06 -15.21
C GLU A 45 -1.99 8.06 -15.18
N PHE A 46 -2.26 6.80 -14.87
CA PHE A 46 -1.26 5.75 -14.75
C PHE A 46 -1.86 4.37 -15.02
N THR A 47 -1.02 3.44 -15.42
CA THR A 47 -1.43 2.07 -15.73
C THR A 47 -1.58 1.22 -14.46
N PHE A 48 -2.33 0.12 -14.57
CA PHE A 48 -2.38 -0.88 -13.50
C PHE A 48 -0.98 -1.44 -13.19
N LEU A 49 -0.14 -1.61 -14.21
CA LEU A 49 1.25 -2.07 -14.01
C LEU A 49 2.02 -1.14 -13.07
N GLU A 50 1.92 0.17 -13.28
CA GLU A 50 2.62 1.17 -12.44
C GLU A 50 2.13 1.13 -11.00
N VAL A 51 0.81 1.06 -10.79
CA VAL A 51 0.25 0.97 -9.44
C VAL A 51 0.64 -0.34 -8.76
N PHE A 52 0.56 -1.49 -9.45
CA PHE A 52 0.94 -2.77 -8.86
C PHE A 52 2.44 -2.88 -8.60
N ALA A 53 3.29 -2.33 -9.48
CA ALA A 53 4.72 -2.26 -9.23
C ALA A 53 5.03 -1.44 -7.96
N GLY A 54 4.33 -0.31 -7.77
CA GLY A 54 4.39 0.47 -6.55
C GLY A 54 3.96 -0.31 -5.31
N MET A 55 2.83 -1.05 -5.39
CA MET A 55 2.35 -1.88 -4.29
C MET A 55 3.36 -2.94 -3.87
N ILE A 56 3.98 -3.63 -4.84
CA ILE A 56 4.98 -4.68 -4.57
C ILE A 56 6.23 -4.06 -3.95
N ALA A 57 6.69 -2.91 -4.47
CA ALA A 57 7.83 -2.18 -3.92
C ALA A 57 7.58 -1.70 -2.48
N ASP A 58 6.37 -1.19 -2.18
CA ASP A 58 5.97 -0.75 -0.84
C ASP A 58 5.84 -1.90 0.16
N ALA A 59 5.61 -3.12 -0.32
CA ALA A 59 5.55 -4.33 0.50
C ALA A 59 6.91 -5.02 0.67
N TRP A 60 7.89 -4.68 -0.17
CA TRP A 60 9.16 -5.39 -0.32
C TRP A 60 9.90 -5.56 1.00
N TYR A 61 10.23 -4.45 1.64
CA TYR A 61 11.03 -4.45 2.86
C TYR A 61 10.37 -5.23 4.01
N ALA A 62 9.08 -5.01 4.21
CA ALA A 62 8.30 -5.70 5.24
C ALA A 62 8.31 -7.23 5.06
N VAL A 63 8.21 -7.69 3.82
CA VAL A 63 8.15 -9.12 3.49
C VAL A 63 9.56 -9.74 3.48
N LYS A 64 10.54 -9.08 2.88
CA LYS A 64 11.88 -9.66 2.67
C LYS A 64 12.78 -9.56 3.89
N GLU A 65 12.75 -8.44 4.61
CA GLU A 65 13.59 -8.24 5.79
C GLU A 65 12.95 -8.80 7.07
N TYR A 66 11.63 -8.61 7.23
CA TYR A 66 10.94 -8.95 8.47
C TYR A 66 9.95 -10.10 8.36
N HIS A 67 9.78 -10.68 7.17
CA HIS A 67 8.84 -11.78 6.93
C HIS A 67 7.42 -11.48 7.46
N LEU A 68 7.00 -10.20 7.37
CA LEU A 68 5.69 -9.80 7.86
C LEU A 68 4.58 -10.40 7.01
N ARG A 69 3.53 -10.84 7.68
CA ARG A 69 2.29 -11.24 7.02
C ARG A 69 1.49 -10.01 6.63
N LEU A 70 1.07 -9.96 5.38
CA LEU A 70 0.26 -8.88 4.85
C LEU A 70 -1.24 -9.22 4.81
N GLY A 71 -1.60 -10.49 5.02
CA GLY A 71 -2.96 -10.98 5.00
C GLY A 71 -3.32 -11.87 6.19
N PRO A 72 -4.60 -12.30 6.28
CA PRO A 72 -5.02 -13.24 7.30
C PRO A 72 -4.30 -14.59 7.13
N LYS A 73 -4.12 -15.32 8.24
CA LYS A 73 -3.65 -16.70 8.18
C LYS A 73 -4.69 -17.55 7.46
N SER A 74 -4.25 -18.41 6.57
CA SER A 74 -5.08 -19.55 6.14
C SER A 74 -5.29 -20.53 7.30
N VAL A 75 -6.29 -21.38 7.19
CA VAL A 75 -6.60 -22.39 8.23
C VAL A 75 -5.40 -23.30 8.49
N ASP A 76 -4.66 -23.64 7.45
CA ASP A 76 -3.44 -24.46 7.48
C ASP A 76 -2.16 -23.66 7.76
N GLY A 77 -2.26 -22.34 7.84
CA GLY A 77 -1.13 -21.44 8.10
C GLY A 77 -0.15 -21.28 6.94
N THR A 78 -0.36 -21.94 5.80
CA THR A 78 0.60 -22.07 4.71
C THR A 78 0.43 -21.04 3.59
N SER A 79 -0.78 -20.50 3.36
CA SER A 79 -1.01 -19.60 2.25
C SER A 79 -0.57 -18.18 2.54
N SER A 80 0.26 -17.63 1.66
CA SER A 80 0.57 -16.21 1.58
C SER A 80 -0.45 -15.49 0.69
N ASN A 81 -0.65 -14.20 0.93
CA ASN A 81 -1.53 -13.41 0.06
C ASN A 81 -0.84 -13.10 -1.30
N LEU A 82 -1.63 -12.57 -2.26
CA LEU A 82 -1.12 -12.28 -3.61
C LEU A 82 0.07 -11.32 -3.62
N LEU A 83 0.10 -10.34 -2.72
CA LEU A 83 1.18 -9.36 -2.66
C LEU A 83 2.46 -9.98 -2.09
N GLU A 84 2.36 -10.79 -1.03
CA GLU A 84 3.49 -11.58 -0.50
C GLU A 84 4.07 -12.51 -1.57
N ARG A 85 3.18 -13.21 -2.32
CA ARG A 85 3.62 -14.11 -3.42
C ARG A 85 4.32 -13.35 -4.52
N ALA A 86 3.82 -12.16 -4.89
CA ALA A 86 4.46 -11.32 -5.91
C ALA A 86 5.86 -10.88 -5.46
N VAL A 87 6.01 -10.43 -4.20
CA VAL A 87 7.33 -10.07 -3.64
C VAL A 87 8.29 -11.26 -3.69
N ASN A 88 7.86 -12.44 -3.25
CA ASN A 88 8.71 -13.64 -3.23
C ASN A 88 9.10 -14.07 -4.65
N LYS A 89 8.16 -14.09 -5.60
CA LYS A 89 8.47 -14.43 -7.00
C LYS A 89 9.47 -13.47 -7.65
N ILE A 90 9.36 -12.17 -7.40
CA ILE A 90 10.37 -11.22 -7.89
C ILE A 90 11.71 -11.53 -7.26
N SER A 91 11.80 -11.77 -5.95
CA SER A 91 13.06 -12.03 -5.27
C SER A 91 13.75 -13.35 -5.70
N GLU A 92 12.97 -14.32 -6.20
CA GLU A 92 13.51 -15.58 -6.73
C GLU A 92 14.08 -15.44 -8.15
N ASN A 93 13.60 -14.45 -8.91
CA ASN A 93 13.93 -14.32 -10.33
C ASN A 93 14.77 -13.07 -10.66
N VAL A 94 14.88 -12.13 -9.73
CA VAL A 94 15.54 -10.84 -9.94
C VAL A 94 16.40 -10.52 -8.73
N ASP A 95 17.64 -10.12 -8.98
CA ASP A 95 18.54 -9.67 -7.91
C ASP A 95 18.09 -8.31 -7.39
N VAL A 96 17.49 -8.31 -6.21
CA VAL A 96 16.99 -7.13 -5.50
C VAL A 96 17.38 -7.24 -4.03
N LYS A 97 18.09 -6.24 -3.52
CA LYS A 97 18.42 -6.19 -2.09
C LYS A 97 17.17 -5.96 -1.24
N ASN A 98 17.18 -6.45 0.00
CA ASN A 98 16.04 -6.26 0.90
C ASN A 98 15.75 -4.78 1.16
N ASP A 99 16.80 -3.96 1.25
CA ASP A 99 16.76 -2.53 1.54
C ASP A 99 17.00 -1.64 0.30
N GLU A 100 16.80 -2.19 -0.90
CA GLU A 100 16.90 -1.45 -2.15
C GLU A 100 15.94 -0.26 -2.18
N SER A 101 16.29 0.80 -2.88
CA SER A 101 15.40 1.95 -3.00
C SER A 101 14.12 1.59 -3.76
N ARG A 102 13.01 2.19 -3.35
CA ARG A 102 11.68 1.93 -3.91
C ARG A 102 11.65 2.07 -5.43
N ASP A 103 12.29 3.10 -5.97
CA ASP A 103 12.25 3.39 -7.40
C ASP A 103 13.03 2.34 -8.22
N ILE A 104 14.16 1.87 -7.71
CA ILE A 104 14.92 0.76 -8.32
C ILE A 104 14.08 -0.51 -8.30
N ILE A 105 13.40 -0.81 -7.19
CA ILE A 105 12.52 -1.98 -7.08
C ILE A 105 11.39 -1.88 -8.12
N ILE A 106 10.74 -0.72 -8.26
CA ILE A 106 9.67 -0.49 -9.25
C ILE A 106 10.18 -0.78 -10.67
N GLU A 107 11.33 -0.24 -11.05
CA GLU A 107 11.88 -0.46 -12.41
C GLU A 107 12.22 -1.93 -12.64
N LYS A 108 12.84 -2.59 -11.67
CA LYS A 108 13.11 -4.03 -11.74
C LYS A 108 11.83 -4.85 -11.91
N ILE A 109 10.75 -4.51 -11.19
CA ILE A 109 9.45 -5.17 -11.31
C ILE A 109 8.84 -4.93 -12.70
N LYS A 110 8.86 -3.70 -13.20
CA LYS A 110 8.33 -3.38 -14.55
C LYS A 110 9.06 -4.17 -15.63
N CYS A 111 10.38 -4.21 -15.60
CA CYS A 111 11.21 -4.97 -16.54
C CYS A 111 10.93 -6.49 -16.48
N ASN A 112 10.60 -7.00 -15.30
CA ASN A 112 10.38 -8.43 -15.05
C ASN A 112 8.91 -8.76 -14.73
N SER A 113 7.95 -7.94 -15.14
CA SER A 113 6.52 -8.06 -14.82
C SER A 113 5.91 -9.40 -15.24
N LYS A 114 6.49 -10.10 -16.20
CA LYS A 114 6.07 -11.45 -16.61
C LYS A 114 6.13 -12.46 -15.46
N CYS A 115 7.11 -12.34 -14.54
CA CYS A 115 7.27 -13.24 -13.41
C CYS A 115 6.07 -13.20 -12.45
N VAL A 116 5.43 -12.03 -12.30
CA VAL A 116 4.33 -11.77 -11.37
C VAL A 116 3.01 -11.43 -12.06
N ASN A 117 2.93 -11.68 -13.35
CA ASN A 117 1.74 -11.34 -14.14
C ASN A 117 0.47 -12.01 -13.61
N SER A 118 0.55 -13.25 -13.13
CA SER A 118 -0.60 -13.97 -12.56
C SER A 118 -1.15 -13.25 -11.32
N GLU A 119 -0.28 -12.90 -10.37
CA GLU A 119 -0.66 -12.21 -9.14
C GLU A 119 -1.24 -10.82 -9.43
N MET A 120 -0.60 -10.07 -10.33
CA MET A 120 -1.08 -8.75 -10.74
C MET A 120 -2.44 -8.83 -11.45
N GLN A 121 -2.66 -9.82 -12.32
CA GLN A 121 -3.96 -10.03 -12.99
C GLN A 121 -5.07 -10.39 -12.00
N ASP A 122 -4.77 -11.20 -10.99
CA ASP A 122 -5.74 -11.56 -9.95
C ASP A 122 -6.08 -10.36 -9.05
N LEU A 123 -5.09 -9.53 -8.71
CA LEU A 123 -5.33 -8.24 -8.03
C LEU A 123 -6.17 -7.30 -8.89
N ALA A 124 -5.89 -7.22 -10.20
CA ALA A 124 -6.57 -6.34 -11.14
C ALA A 124 -8.07 -6.65 -11.32
N LYS A 125 -8.50 -7.88 -11.04
CA LYS A 125 -9.93 -8.26 -11.09
C LYS A 125 -10.75 -7.62 -9.98
N ASN A 126 -10.13 -7.30 -8.84
CA ASN A 126 -10.85 -6.92 -7.64
C ASN A 126 -10.43 -5.58 -7.03
N VAL A 127 -9.12 -5.37 -6.81
CA VAL A 127 -8.62 -4.29 -5.95
C VAL A 127 -9.04 -2.90 -6.41
N PRO A 128 -8.88 -2.53 -7.71
CA PRO A 128 -9.24 -1.19 -8.19
C PRO A 128 -10.73 -0.86 -8.00
N TYR A 129 -11.59 -1.87 -8.16
CA TYR A 129 -13.05 -1.70 -8.05
C TYR A 129 -13.52 -1.76 -6.60
N ARG A 130 -12.94 -2.67 -5.80
CA ARG A 130 -13.29 -2.83 -4.38
C ARG A 130 -12.88 -1.62 -3.54
N LEU A 131 -11.86 -0.86 -3.94
CA LEU A 131 -11.54 0.38 -3.27
C LEU A 131 -12.71 1.38 -3.37
N LEU A 132 -13.32 1.51 -4.55
CA LEU A 132 -14.44 2.42 -4.79
C LEU A 132 -15.77 1.96 -4.18
N SER A 133 -15.83 0.82 -3.50
CA SER A 133 -17.08 0.23 -2.98
C SER A 133 -17.83 1.14 -2.02
N SER A 134 -17.14 2.00 -1.27
CA SER A 134 -17.74 2.96 -0.34
C SER A 134 -18.55 4.06 -1.05
N PHE A 135 -18.25 4.34 -2.32
CA PHE A 135 -18.99 5.27 -3.16
C PHE A 135 -20.25 4.66 -3.78
N VAL A 136 -20.33 3.34 -3.81
CA VAL A 136 -21.39 2.57 -4.49
C VAL A 136 -21.98 1.52 -3.55
N LYS A 137 -22.59 2.00 -2.47
CA LYS A 137 -23.18 1.16 -1.42
C LYS A 137 -24.21 0.15 -1.94
N GLU A 138 -24.87 0.48 -3.06
CA GLU A 138 -25.80 -0.41 -3.77
C GLU A 138 -25.14 -1.68 -4.32
N LEU A 139 -23.83 -1.70 -4.47
CA LEU A 139 -23.02 -2.90 -4.77
C LEU A 139 -22.55 -3.63 -3.51
N GLY A 140 -23.18 -3.39 -2.36
CA GLY A 140 -22.79 -4.02 -1.09
C GLY A 140 -22.86 -5.55 -1.12
N GLY A 141 -22.08 -6.16 -0.23
CA GLY A 141 -22.06 -7.62 -0.06
C GLY A 141 -21.50 -8.40 -1.25
N ASN A 142 -22.11 -9.56 -1.52
CA ASN A 142 -21.74 -10.47 -2.60
C ASN A 142 -22.48 -10.17 -3.91
N ASN A 143 -22.66 -8.91 -4.27
CA ASN A 143 -23.32 -8.55 -5.52
C ASN A 143 -22.66 -9.24 -6.72
N PRO A 144 -23.41 -9.96 -7.59
CA PRO A 144 -22.86 -10.69 -8.73
C PRO A 144 -22.06 -9.85 -9.71
N LEU A 145 -22.25 -8.51 -9.69
CA LEU A 145 -21.52 -7.60 -10.56
C LEU A 145 -20.01 -7.62 -10.26
N TRP A 146 -19.62 -7.93 -9.02
CA TRP A 146 -18.19 -7.98 -8.63
C TRP A 146 -17.36 -9.02 -9.40
N SER A 147 -17.99 -10.04 -9.95
CA SER A 147 -17.31 -11.06 -10.78
C SER A 147 -17.28 -10.71 -12.28
N LYS A 148 -17.90 -9.59 -12.71
CA LYS A 148 -18.09 -9.23 -14.11
C LYS A 148 -17.34 -7.94 -14.44
N THR A 149 -16.00 -7.98 -14.52
CA THR A 149 -15.11 -6.82 -14.64
C THR A 149 -15.51 -5.84 -15.74
N GLY A 150 -15.88 -6.32 -16.94
CA GLY A 150 -16.34 -5.44 -18.04
C GLY A 150 -17.61 -4.66 -17.68
N LYS A 151 -18.59 -5.34 -17.05
CA LYS A 151 -19.81 -4.67 -16.59
C LYS A 151 -19.56 -3.71 -15.43
N LEU A 152 -18.57 -4.01 -14.57
CA LEU A 152 -18.15 -3.09 -13.51
C LEU A 152 -17.57 -1.79 -14.07
N ILE A 153 -16.71 -1.85 -15.09
CA ILE A 153 -16.16 -0.65 -15.72
C ILE A 153 -17.30 0.25 -16.19
N SER A 154 -18.19 -0.27 -17.02
CA SER A 154 -19.33 0.50 -17.54
C SER A 154 -20.24 1.02 -16.42
N TYR A 155 -20.43 0.25 -15.36
CA TYR A 155 -21.20 0.68 -14.20
C TYR A 155 -20.52 1.84 -13.47
N PHE A 156 -19.21 1.77 -13.22
CA PHE A 156 -18.46 2.86 -12.57
C PHE A 156 -18.38 4.10 -13.43
N GLU A 157 -18.26 3.98 -14.76
CA GLU A 157 -18.36 5.12 -15.69
C GLU A 157 -19.72 5.83 -15.60
N MET A 158 -20.80 5.05 -15.58
CA MET A 158 -22.16 5.59 -15.40
C MET A 158 -22.33 6.31 -14.07
N ILE A 159 -21.85 5.71 -12.98
CA ILE A 159 -21.96 6.30 -11.64
C ILE A 159 -21.06 7.54 -11.50
N ASN A 160 -19.88 7.54 -12.10
CA ASN A 160 -18.95 8.67 -12.02
C ASN A 160 -19.53 9.95 -12.64
N LYS A 161 -20.38 9.84 -13.67
CA LYS A 161 -21.13 10.98 -14.23
C LYS A 161 -22.08 11.62 -13.21
N LYS A 162 -22.50 10.87 -12.18
CA LYS A 162 -23.46 11.31 -11.16
C LYS A 162 -22.84 11.65 -9.82
N ARG A 163 -21.74 11.02 -9.44
CA ARG A 163 -21.22 11.02 -8.07
C ARG A 163 -19.77 11.46 -7.91
N CYS A 164 -19.04 11.79 -8.96
CA CYS A 164 -17.64 12.18 -8.90
C CYS A 164 -16.81 11.19 -8.05
N LEU A 165 -16.53 10.01 -8.59
CA LEU A 165 -15.69 8.99 -7.95
C LEU A 165 -14.23 9.46 -7.90
N LEU A 166 -13.42 8.87 -7.02
CA LEU A 166 -12.00 9.17 -6.88
C LEU A 166 -11.27 9.07 -8.23
N TYR A 167 -11.53 8.01 -8.99
CA TYR A 167 -10.96 7.78 -10.32
C TYR A 167 -11.92 7.01 -11.23
N THR A 168 -11.65 7.06 -12.51
CA THR A 168 -12.20 6.16 -13.53
C THR A 168 -11.16 5.14 -13.94
N ILE A 169 -11.62 4.04 -14.52
CA ILE A 169 -10.76 3.00 -15.11
C ILE A 169 -11.09 2.93 -16.58
N GLU A 170 -10.13 3.29 -17.42
CA GLU A 170 -10.30 3.22 -18.86
C GLU A 170 -10.19 1.79 -19.39
N ASN A 171 -10.93 1.51 -20.46
CA ASN A 171 -10.87 0.23 -21.11
C ASN A 171 -9.47 -0.03 -21.71
N GLY A 172 -8.91 -1.17 -21.35
CA GLY A 172 -7.62 -1.65 -21.81
C GLY A 172 -7.51 -3.17 -21.60
N ARG A 173 -6.38 -3.74 -21.94
CA ARG A 173 -6.13 -5.18 -21.75
C ARG A 173 -5.24 -5.41 -20.54
N GLY A 174 -5.74 -6.20 -19.57
CA GLY A 174 -4.94 -6.64 -18.43
C GLY A 174 -4.31 -5.46 -17.66
N LEU A 175 -3.00 -5.45 -17.55
CA LEU A 175 -2.22 -4.45 -16.79
C LEU A 175 -2.03 -3.13 -17.53
N THR A 176 -2.41 -3.02 -18.80
CA THR A 176 -2.37 -1.75 -19.54
C THR A 176 -3.62 -0.89 -19.37
N LYS A 177 -4.61 -1.36 -18.58
CA LYS A 177 -5.73 -0.52 -18.15
C LYS A 177 -5.21 0.69 -17.41
N LYS A 178 -5.84 1.84 -17.63
CA LYS A 178 -5.45 3.10 -17.00
C LYS A 178 -6.42 3.48 -15.89
N VAL A 179 -5.84 4.01 -14.82
CA VAL A 179 -6.55 4.72 -13.77
C VAL A 179 -6.39 6.21 -14.08
N VAL A 180 -7.49 6.94 -14.15
CA VAL A 180 -7.50 8.39 -14.37
C VAL A 180 -8.15 9.04 -13.16
N ILE A 181 -7.37 9.82 -12.43
CA ILE A 181 -7.87 10.52 -11.22
C ILE A 181 -8.80 11.65 -11.65
N ASN A 182 -9.96 11.75 -11.00
CA ASN A 182 -10.86 12.86 -11.24
C ASN A 182 -10.20 14.19 -10.85
N LYS A 183 -10.34 15.23 -11.68
CA LYS A 183 -9.68 16.52 -11.48
C LYS A 183 -9.94 17.15 -10.10
N LEU A 184 -11.19 17.09 -9.61
CA LEU A 184 -11.51 17.62 -8.28
C LEU A 184 -10.82 16.82 -7.18
N TRP A 185 -10.82 15.49 -7.29
CA TRP A 185 -10.10 14.63 -6.38
C TRP A 185 -8.59 14.84 -6.46
N ASN A 186 -8.03 15.03 -7.65
CA ASN A 186 -6.59 15.26 -7.80
C ASN A 186 -6.14 16.50 -7.03
N ASN A 187 -6.85 17.61 -7.15
CA ASN A 187 -6.58 18.83 -6.39
C ASN A 187 -6.68 18.56 -4.87
N PHE A 188 -7.76 17.93 -4.44
CA PHE A 188 -7.96 17.58 -3.03
C PHE A 188 -6.84 16.68 -2.48
N LEU A 189 -6.38 15.67 -3.26
CA LEU A 189 -5.29 14.80 -2.86
C LEU A 189 -3.96 15.55 -2.73
N ILE A 190 -3.67 16.47 -3.64
CA ILE A 190 -2.46 17.30 -3.61
C ILE A 190 -2.49 18.22 -2.39
N ASP A 191 -3.57 18.97 -2.20
CA ASP A 191 -3.72 19.94 -1.11
C ASP A 191 -3.64 19.29 0.29
N ASN A 192 -4.04 18.03 0.38
CA ASN A 192 -4.10 17.27 1.64
C ASN A 192 -3.11 16.09 1.69
N MET A 193 -2.08 16.09 0.85
CA MET A 193 -1.17 14.96 0.62
C MET A 193 -0.59 14.39 1.91
N VAL A 194 -0.02 15.23 2.77
CA VAL A 194 0.64 14.80 4.01
C VAL A 194 -0.35 14.12 4.95
N THR A 195 -1.53 14.72 5.14
CA THR A 195 -2.55 14.20 6.05
C THR A 195 -3.13 12.88 5.54
N ILE A 196 -3.43 12.80 4.24
CA ILE A 196 -3.98 11.59 3.63
C ILE A 196 -2.97 10.44 3.69
N ARG A 197 -1.70 10.69 3.36
CA ARG A 197 -0.65 9.65 3.46
C ARG A 197 -0.44 9.20 4.91
N GLY A 198 -0.47 10.13 5.86
CA GLY A 198 -0.41 9.82 7.29
C GLY A 198 -1.57 8.92 7.73
N TRP A 199 -2.80 9.23 7.29
CA TRP A 199 -3.99 8.44 7.56
C TRP A 199 -3.91 7.04 6.95
N ILE A 200 -3.53 6.90 5.68
CA ILE A 200 -3.34 5.60 5.02
C ILE A 200 -2.31 4.77 5.78
N LYS A 201 -1.18 5.37 6.14
CA LYS A 201 -0.10 4.73 6.89
C LYS A 201 -0.60 4.21 8.25
N MET A 202 -1.33 5.03 8.98
CA MET A 202 -1.89 4.67 10.28
C MET A 202 -2.86 3.48 10.19
N LYS A 203 -3.80 3.52 9.21
CA LYS A 203 -4.73 2.41 8.95
C LYS A 203 -4.00 1.13 8.51
N LYS A 204 -2.97 1.25 7.66
CA LYS A 204 -2.11 0.14 7.24
C LYS A 204 -1.37 -0.50 8.41
N ILE A 205 -0.74 0.31 9.28
CA ILE A 205 -0.04 -0.17 10.46
C ILE A 205 -0.99 -0.91 11.40
N LYS A 206 -2.15 -0.32 11.72
CA LYS A 206 -3.15 -0.95 12.59
C LYS A 206 -3.58 -2.32 12.04
N TYR A 207 -3.90 -2.39 10.75
CA TYR A 207 -4.25 -3.66 10.10
C TYR A 207 -3.12 -4.70 10.19
N LEU A 208 -1.88 -4.29 9.89
CA LEU A 208 -0.73 -5.20 9.92
C LEU A 208 -0.35 -5.63 11.34
N GLN A 209 -0.56 -4.79 12.36
CA GLN A 209 -0.34 -5.14 13.75
C GLN A 209 -1.24 -6.31 14.18
N ASP A 210 -2.50 -6.31 13.76
CA ASP A 210 -3.43 -7.42 14.02
C ASP A 210 -3.01 -8.73 13.33
N ARG A 211 -2.25 -8.65 12.23
CA ARG A 211 -1.75 -9.82 11.48
C ARG A 211 -0.39 -10.32 11.96
N ASN A 212 0.34 -9.48 12.68
CA ASN A 212 1.67 -9.75 13.21
C ASN A 212 1.72 -9.44 14.71
N PRO A 213 0.92 -10.14 15.53
CA PRO A 213 0.92 -9.94 16.97
C PRO A 213 2.31 -10.25 17.53
N GLY A 214 2.79 -9.43 18.45
CA GLY A 214 4.11 -9.58 19.05
C GLY A 214 5.27 -8.99 18.25
N VAL A 215 5.03 -8.44 17.05
CA VAL A 215 6.05 -7.72 16.29
C VAL A 215 6.04 -6.23 16.68
N PRO A 216 7.04 -5.75 17.44
CA PRO A 216 7.11 -4.36 17.85
C PRO A 216 7.57 -3.44 16.70
N GLY A 217 7.19 -2.17 16.75
CA GLY A 217 7.73 -1.13 15.88
C GLY A 217 7.44 -1.30 14.39
N LEU A 218 6.25 -1.79 14.02
CA LEU A 218 5.85 -1.98 12.62
C LEU A 218 6.02 -0.73 11.76
N ILE A 219 5.87 0.47 12.33
CA ILE A 219 6.06 1.74 11.63
C ILE A 219 7.44 1.84 10.96
N TYR A 220 8.47 1.27 11.58
CA TYR A 220 9.83 1.28 11.06
C TYR A 220 10.08 0.13 10.09
N LYS A 221 9.43 -1.01 10.31
CA LYS A 221 9.56 -2.21 9.46
C LYS A 221 8.88 -2.09 8.10
N LEU A 222 8.16 -1.00 7.88
CA LEU A 222 7.57 -0.62 6.60
C LEU A 222 8.43 0.41 5.84
N GLU A 223 9.42 1.02 6.50
CA GLU A 223 10.22 2.12 5.95
C GLU A 223 11.71 1.84 6.19
N PRO A 224 12.43 1.30 5.17
CA PRO A 224 13.83 0.88 5.33
C PRO A 224 14.76 1.99 5.82
N GLU A 225 14.56 3.23 5.39
CA GLU A 225 15.39 4.37 5.79
C GLU A 225 15.26 4.66 7.29
N LYS A 226 14.02 4.71 7.79
CA LYS A 226 13.76 4.93 9.23
C LYS A 226 14.20 3.76 10.10
N ASP A 227 14.18 2.54 9.55
CA ASP A 227 14.64 1.37 10.28
C ASP A 227 16.17 1.33 10.35
N LYS A 228 16.87 1.76 9.29
CA LYS A 228 18.33 1.94 9.29
C LYS A 228 18.78 2.94 10.37
N GLU A 229 18.06 4.03 10.55
CA GLU A 229 18.31 5.01 11.62
C GLU A 229 18.19 4.41 13.03
N ARG A 230 17.35 3.36 13.18
CA ARG A 230 17.12 2.65 14.44
C ARG A 230 18.03 1.45 14.67
N LYS A 231 18.84 1.04 13.69
CA LYS A 231 19.69 -0.13 13.87
C LYS A 231 20.59 0.03 15.09
N LEU A 232 20.70 -1.04 15.85
CA LEU A 232 21.37 -1.11 17.16
C LEU A 232 22.77 -0.49 17.16
N GLU A 233 23.46 -0.53 16.00
CA GLU A 233 24.77 0.09 15.83
C GLU A 233 24.73 1.63 15.89
N ASN A 234 23.69 2.25 15.33
CA ASN A 234 23.53 3.70 15.40
C ASN A 234 23.10 4.13 16.79
N VAL A 235 22.25 3.35 17.43
CA VAL A 235 21.85 3.57 18.83
C VAL A 235 23.06 3.38 19.76
N ARG A 236 23.88 2.33 19.56
CA ARG A 236 25.11 2.11 20.32
C ARG A 236 26.08 3.28 20.17
N LYS A 237 26.33 3.76 18.95
CA LYS A 237 27.18 4.94 18.71
C LYS A 237 26.67 6.17 19.45
N LEU A 238 25.36 6.39 19.45
CA LEU A 238 24.75 7.52 20.16
C LEU A 238 24.90 7.37 21.67
N TRP A 239 24.67 6.18 22.21
CA TRP A 239 24.82 5.87 23.63
C TRP A 239 26.28 5.91 24.06
N ASP A 240 27.23 5.39 23.28
CA ASP A 240 28.65 5.47 23.55
C ASP A 240 29.11 6.94 23.61
N CYS A 241 28.61 7.80 22.71
CA CYS A 241 28.87 9.25 22.78
C CYS A 241 28.31 9.93 24.02
N VAL A 242 27.10 9.54 24.49
CA VAL A 242 26.44 10.14 25.63
C VAL A 242 27.02 9.63 26.96
N ILE A 243 27.47 8.38 27.01
CA ILE A 243 27.98 7.75 28.23
C ILE A 243 29.48 8.02 28.42
N ASP A 244 30.22 8.26 27.35
CA ASP A 244 31.65 8.63 27.44
C ASP A 244 31.90 9.97 28.18
N ILE A 245 30.89 10.84 28.22
CA ILE A 245 30.89 12.04 29.06
C ILE A 245 30.99 11.71 30.56
N ASN A 246 30.61 10.50 30.99
CA ASN A 246 30.59 10.05 32.38
C ASN A 246 31.53 8.87 32.68
N GLY A 247 32.34 8.42 31.70
CA GLY A 247 33.32 7.36 31.89
C GLY A 247 32.74 5.93 32.07
N VAL A 248 31.48 5.71 31.69
CA VAL A 248 30.82 4.39 31.78
C VAL A 248 30.40 3.96 30.39
N GLY A 249 31.17 3.06 29.77
CA GLY A 249 30.86 2.53 28.44
C GLY A 249 29.70 1.54 28.46
N PHE A 250 28.91 1.51 27.39
CA PHE A 250 27.76 0.60 27.21
C PHE A 250 28.13 -0.90 27.37
N LYS A 251 29.38 -1.26 27.12
CA LYS A 251 29.90 -2.62 27.36
C LYS A 251 29.88 -3.03 28.82
N ASP A 252 30.00 -2.08 29.75
CA ASP A 252 30.09 -2.38 31.17
C ASP A 252 28.73 -2.69 31.80
N ILE A 253 27.63 -2.33 31.13
CA ILE A 253 26.27 -2.56 31.62
C ILE A 253 25.76 -3.98 31.25
N TYR A 254 26.26 -4.58 30.19
CA TYR A 254 25.79 -5.87 29.69
C TYR A 254 26.84 -7.00 29.73
N SER A 255 28.02 -6.75 30.25
CA SER A 255 29.10 -7.74 30.40
C SER A 255 29.18 -8.40 31.80
N LYS A 256 28.09 -8.30 32.56
CA LYS A 256 27.95 -9.04 33.85
C LYS A 256 26.87 -10.10 33.78
#